data_88179a8f6586744272e1ecf0c5d5ca72
#
_entry.id   88179a8f6586744272e1ecf0c5d5ca72
#
_cell.length_a   1.000
_cell.length_b   1.000
_cell.length_c   1.000
_cell.angle_alpha   90.00
_cell.angle_beta   90.00
_cell.angle_gamma   90.00
#
_symmetry.space_group_name_H-M   'P 1'
#
loop_
_entity.id
_entity.type
_entity.pdbx_description
1 polymer ?
#
loop_
_entity_poly.entity_id
_entity_poly.type
_entity_poly.pdbx_seq_one_letter_code
_entity_poly.pdbx_strand_id
1 'polypeptide(L)'
;MHKNEQMRLLKGLMHHLDNKTNIDAGGIIRTPADTYTSEERFDMEWNTFFQDYPQIVGMSGDLPGPDTFLTTEDFGVPVLAVRDSSGKFKAYANVCSHRGVTVESNKRGEKTRFSCPFHGWTCLLYTSPSPRDVRS
;
A
#
# COMPACT_ATOMS: atom_id res chain seq x y z
N MET A 1 -17.95 -8.37 -13.12
CA MET A 1 -18.64 -7.54 -14.15
C MET A 1 -19.87 -8.29 -14.63
N HIS A 2 -21.03 -7.61 -14.72
CA HIS A 2 -22.29 -8.22 -15.11
C HIS A 2 -22.26 -8.68 -16.60
N LYS A 3 -22.90 -9.81 -16.94
CA LYS A 3 -22.84 -10.41 -18.28
C LYS A 3 -23.28 -9.46 -19.41
N ASN A 4 -24.32 -8.65 -19.15
CA ASN A 4 -24.80 -7.68 -20.13
C ASN A 4 -23.75 -6.61 -20.45
N GLU A 5 -22.99 -6.17 -19.47
CA GLU A 5 -21.90 -5.20 -19.66
C GLU A 5 -20.72 -5.82 -20.41
N GLN A 6 -20.39 -7.07 -20.13
CA GLN A 6 -19.38 -7.81 -20.90
C GLN A 6 -19.78 -7.86 -22.39
N MET A 7 -21.03 -8.19 -22.67
CA MET A 7 -21.54 -8.26 -24.04
C MET A 7 -21.58 -6.90 -24.75
N ARG A 8 -21.89 -5.83 -24.00
CA ARG A 8 -21.86 -4.45 -24.54
C ARG A 8 -20.43 -4.07 -24.95
N LEU A 9 -19.45 -4.29 -24.07
CA LEU A 9 -18.04 -4.00 -24.34
C LEU A 9 -17.49 -4.85 -25.49
N LEU A 10 -17.83 -6.14 -25.53
CA LEU A 10 -17.39 -7.02 -26.61
C LEU A 10 -17.92 -6.56 -27.96
N LYS A 11 -19.19 -6.20 -28.05
CA LYS A 11 -19.79 -5.66 -29.31
C LYS A 11 -19.09 -4.37 -29.75
N GLY A 12 -18.74 -3.48 -28.81
CA GLY A 12 -17.97 -2.27 -29.12
C GLY A 12 -16.57 -2.58 -29.66
N LEU A 13 -15.85 -3.52 -29.04
CA LEU A 13 -14.55 -3.95 -29.53
C LEU A 13 -14.61 -4.60 -30.91
N MET A 14 -15.58 -5.47 -31.14
CA MET A 14 -15.77 -6.08 -32.47
C MET A 14 -16.07 -5.04 -33.54
N HIS A 15 -16.93 -4.04 -33.26
CA HIS A 15 -17.20 -2.94 -34.19
C HIS A 15 -15.91 -2.17 -34.56
N HIS A 16 -15.04 -1.86 -33.58
CA HIS A 16 -13.78 -1.18 -33.85
C HIS A 16 -12.79 -2.04 -34.64
N LEU A 17 -12.75 -3.35 -34.40
CA LEU A 17 -11.95 -4.29 -35.17
C LEU A 17 -12.39 -4.35 -36.62
N ASP A 18 -13.71 -4.51 -36.88
CA ASP A 18 -14.27 -4.64 -38.21
C ASP A 18 -14.10 -3.36 -39.03
N ASN A 19 -14.20 -2.20 -38.40
CA ASN A 19 -14.07 -0.90 -39.05
C ASN A 19 -12.64 -0.31 -39.02
N LYS A 20 -11.67 -1.02 -38.43
CA LYS A 20 -10.27 -0.54 -38.20
C LYS A 20 -10.23 0.84 -37.53
N THR A 21 -11.10 1.06 -36.56
CA THR A 21 -11.18 2.28 -35.75
C THR A 21 -10.75 2.01 -34.30
N ASN A 22 -10.44 3.06 -33.56
CA ASN A 22 -10.14 3.02 -32.12
C ASN A 22 -11.15 3.86 -31.35
N ILE A 23 -11.33 3.56 -30.08
CA ILE A 23 -12.00 4.46 -29.15
C ILE A 23 -11.00 5.59 -28.87
N ASP A 24 -11.36 6.81 -29.22
CA ASP A 24 -10.60 8.00 -28.86
C ASP A 24 -11.50 9.05 -28.18
N ALA A 25 -10.90 10.06 -27.64
CA ALA A 25 -11.62 11.14 -26.95
C ALA A 25 -12.24 12.17 -27.94
N GLY A 26 -12.20 11.89 -29.23
CA GLY A 26 -12.74 12.77 -30.27
C GLY A 26 -11.85 13.98 -30.63
N GLY A 27 -10.61 14.00 -30.15
CA GLY A 27 -9.66 15.07 -30.47
C GLY A 27 -8.35 15.02 -29.67
N ILE A 28 -7.43 15.89 -30.03
CA ILE A 28 -6.16 16.06 -29.31
C ILE A 28 -6.39 16.96 -28.10
N ILE A 29 -6.16 16.43 -26.91
CA ILE A 29 -6.12 17.18 -25.66
C ILE A 29 -4.69 17.63 -25.40
N ARG A 30 -4.49 18.93 -25.21
CA ARG A 30 -3.18 19.49 -24.84
C ARG A 30 -3.18 19.75 -23.34
N THR A 31 -2.32 19.05 -22.63
CA THR A 31 -2.07 19.30 -21.21
C THR A 31 -0.85 20.19 -21.06
N PRO A 32 -0.94 21.32 -20.36
CA PRO A 32 0.23 22.18 -20.09
C PRO A 32 1.33 21.39 -19.36
N ALA A 33 2.60 21.69 -19.68
CA ALA A 33 3.73 20.97 -19.09
C ALA A 33 3.86 21.21 -17.58
N ASP A 34 3.45 22.38 -17.09
CA ASP A 34 3.43 22.73 -15.67
C ASP A 34 2.56 21.78 -14.82
N THR A 35 1.58 21.10 -15.44
CA THR A 35 0.82 20.03 -14.80
C THR A 35 1.72 18.92 -14.22
N TYR A 36 2.89 18.70 -14.83
CA TYR A 36 3.83 17.65 -14.46
C TYR A 36 5.11 18.18 -13.78
N THR A 37 5.33 19.50 -13.77
CA THR A 37 6.57 20.10 -13.28
C THR A 37 6.37 21.11 -12.15
N SER A 38 5.12 21.41 -11.76
CA SER A 38 4.81 22.34 -10.68
C SER A 38 5.01 21.66 -9.32
N GLU A 39 5.92 22.23 -8.51
CA GLU A 39 6.14 21.79 -7.11
C GLU A 39 4.88 21.99 -6.26
N GLU A 40 4.18 23.12 -6.39
CA GLU A 40 2.95 23.41 -5.67
C GLU A 40 1.87 22.35 -5.95
N ARG A 41 1.74 21.95 -7.22
CA ARG A 41 0.79 20.88 -7.60
C ARG A 41 1.22 19.54 -7.04
N PHE A 42 2.50 19.21 -7.09
CA PHE A 42 3.04 17.99 -6.51
C PHE A 42 2.74 17.91 -5.01
N ASP A 43 3.00 18.97 -4.25
CA ASP A 43 2.72 19.03 -2.81
C ASP A 43 1.24 18.86 -2.50
N MET A 44 0.37 19.50 -3.30
CA MET A 44 -1.07 19.36 -3.16
C MET A 44 -1.53 17.91 -3.46
N GLU A 45 -1.04 17.31 -4.52
CA GLU A 45 -1.35 15.92 -4.89
C GLU A 45 -0.81 14.93 -3.86
N TRP A 46 0.42 15.15 -3.38
CA TRP A 46 1.04 14.33 -2.35
C TRP A 46 0.20 14.32 -1.06
N ASN A 47 -0.14 15.50 -0.57
CA ASN A 47 -0.93 15.63 0.65
C ASN A 47 -2.33 15.03 0.46
N THR A 48 -3.00 15.35 -0.65
CA THR A 48 -4.37 14.92 -0.90
C THR A 48 -4.45 13.43 -1.17
N PHE A 49 -3.65 12.90 -2.13
CA PHE A 49 -3.81 11.52 -2.60
C PHE A 49 -2.99 10.50 -1.82
N PHE A 50 -1.82 10.87 -1.31
CA PHE A 50 -0.92 9.93 -0.66
C PHE A 50 -0.93 10.01 0.87
N GLN A 51 -1.34 11.14 1.47
CA GLN A 51 -1.42 11.29 2.91
C GLN A 51 -2.84 11.16 3.45
N ASP A 52 -3.84 11.77 2.81
CA ASP A 52 -5.21 11.81 3.31
C ASP A 52 -6.08 10.62 2.87
N TYR A 53 -5.71 9.93 1.80
CA TYR A 53 -6.46 8.78 1.30
C TYR A 53 -5.81 7.44 1.65
N PRO A 54 -6.60 6.36 1.81
CA PRO A 54 -6.08 5.01 2.05
C PRO A 54 -5.13 4.55 0.94
N GLN A 55 -3.97 4.01 1.32
CA GLN A 55 -2.96 3.53 0.40
C GLN A 55 -2.89 2.00 0.36
N ILE A 56 -2.59 1.45 -0.81
CA ILE A 56 -2.37 0.02 -0.97
C ILE A 56 -0.91 -0.29 -0.64
N VAL A 57 -0.67 -0.89 0.52
CA VAL A 57 0.68 -1.27 0.96
C VAL A 57 1.14 -2.63 0.43
N GLY A 58 0.24 -3.43 -0.14
CA GLY A 58 0.54 -4.73 -0.71
C GLY A 58 -0.71 -5.52 -1.07
N MET A 59 -0.53 -6.62 -1.77
CA MET A 59 -1.60 -7.54 -2.13
C MET A 59 -1.67 -8.70 -1.13
N SER A 60 -2.80 -9.41 -1.07
CA SER A 60 -2.94 -10.59 -0.18
C SER A 60 -1.92 -11.70 -0.44
N GLY A 61 -1.44 -11.82 -1.68
CA GLY A 61 -0.36 -12.74 -2.05
C GLY A 61 1.03 -12.35 -1.53
N ASP A 62 1.21 -11.09 -1.13
CA ASP A 62 2.48 -10.62 -0.53
C ASP A 62 2.64 -11.09 0.92
N LEU A 63 1.54 -11.47 1.55
CA LEU A 63 1.47 -12.05 2.89
C LEU A 63 0.75 -13.40 2.83
N PRO A 64 1.41 -14.45 2.25
CA PRO A 64 0.74 -15.70 1.84
C PRO A 64 0.25 -16.57 3.00
N GLY A 65 0.77 -16.37 4.22
CA GLY A 65 0.42 -17.18 5.37
C GLY A 65 0.56 -16.44 6.69
N PRO A 66 0.17 -17.09 7.81
CA PRO A 66 0.40 -16.57 9.14
C PRO A 66 1.88 -16.23 9.38
N ASP A 67 2.12 -15.27 10.26
CA ASP A 67 3.45 -14.78 10.67
C ASP A 67 4.30 -14.16 9.55
N THR A 68 3.74 -13.99 8.34
CA THR A 68 4.41 -13.28 7.26
C THR A 68 4.30 -11.78 7.44
N PHE A 69 5.32 -11.05 6.97
CA PHE A 69 5.35 -9.59 7.00
C PHE A 69 5.94 -8.98 5.73
N LEU A 70 5.61 -7.72 5.51
CA LEU A 70 6.27 -6.83 4.56
C LEU A 70 6.47 -5.45 5.18
N THR A 71 7.51 -4.73 4.75
CA THR A 71 7.73 -3.33 5.10
C THR A 71 7.73 -2.45 3.85
N THR A 72 7.23 -1.22 3.97
CA THR A 72 7.29 -0.19 2.93
C THR A 72 7.48 1.19 3.55
N GLU A 73 8.09 2.10 2.79
CA GLU A 73 8.27 3.52 3.13
C GLU A 73 7.75 4.43 1.98
N ASP A 74 7.04 3.85 1.03
CA ASP A 74 6.68 4.49 -0.24
C ASP A 74 5.82 5.75 -0.08
N PHE A 75 5.13 5.89 1.06
CA PHE A 75 4.24 7.01 1.34
C PHE A 75 4.79 7.99 2.39
N GLY A 76 6.11 7.99 2.61
CA GLY A 76 6.76 8.85 3.60
C GLY A 76 6.54 8.42 5.06
N VAL A 77 5.79 7.34 5.29
CA VAL A 77 5.58 6.74 6.61
C VAL A 77 6.08 5.29 6.56
N PRO A 78 7.05 4.91 7.42
CA PRO A 78 7.50 3.53 7.48
C PRO A 78 6.39 2.62 8.03
N VAL A 79 5.95 1.66 7.23
CA VAL A 79 4.87 0.72 7.54
C VAL A 79 5.42 -0.69 7.68
N LEU A 80 4.97 -1.39 8.71
CA LEU A 80 5.12 -2.83 8.90
C LEU A 80 3.74 -3.48 8.80
N ALA A 81 3.49 -4.16 7.69
CA ALA A 81 2.27 -4.92 7.46
C ALA A 81 2.52 -6.40 7.74
N VAL A 82 1.62 -7.03 8.45
CA VAL A 82 1.77 -8.42 8.90
C VAL A 82 0.46 -9.20 8.72
N ARG A 83 0.60 -10.49 8.54
CA ARG A 83 -0.49 -11.44 8.79
C ARG A 83 -0.17 -12.16 10.10
N ASP A 84 -0.96 -11.90 11.14
CA ASP A 84 -0.71 -12.49 12.45
C ASP A 84 -0.90 -14.02 12.46
N SER A 85 -0.57 -14.67 13.58
CA SER A 85 -0.67 -16.13 13.75
C SER A 85 -2.11 -16.65 13.59
N SER A 86 -3.13 -15.78 13.70
CA SER A 86 -4.54 -16.11 13.42
C SER A 86 -4.93 -15.91 11.95
N GLY A 87 -3.99 -15.44 11.12
CA GLY A 87 -4.21 -15.15 9.71
C GLY A 87 -4.83 -13.76 9.44
N LYS A 88 -5.00 -12.91 10.46
CA LYS A 88 -5.54 -11.56 10.29
C LYS A 88 -4.47 -10.59 9.81
N PHE A 89 -4.85 -9.75 8.86
CA PHE A 89 -4.03 -8.63 8.43
C PHE A 89 -4.01 -7.52 9.47
N LYS A 90 -2.81 -6.98 9.74
CA LYS A 90 -2.58 -5.81 10.58
C LYS A 90 -1.46 -4.96 9.97
N ALA A 91 -1.53 -3.65 10.19
CA ALA A 91 -0.48 -2.72 9.80
C ALA A 91 -0.11 -1.83 10.98
N TYR A 92 1.18 -1.54 11.11
CA TYR A 92 1.75 -0.73 12.17
C TYR A 92 2.75 0.25 11.59
N ALA A 93 3.00 1.35 12.30
CA ALA A 93 4.18 2.15 12.01
C ALA A 93 5.44 1.31 12.30
N ASN A 94 6.35 1.21 11.35
CA ASN A 94 7.60 0.46 11.49
C ASN A 94 8.63 1.25 12.31
N VAL A 95 8.21 1.78 13.44
CA VAL A 95 9.03 2.60 14.35
C VAL A 95 8.85 2.16 15.78
N CYS A 96 9.96 2.10 16.50
CA CYS A 96 9.95 1.82 17.93
C CYS A 96 9.41 3.04 18.69
N SER A 97 8.36 2.85 19.48
CA SER A 97 7.75 3.92 20.30
C SER A 97 8.66 4.46 21.40
N HIS A 98 9.80 3.81 21.68
CA HIS A 98 10.77 4.30 22.63
C HIS A 98 11.57 5.49 22.09
N ARG A 99 12.19 5.37 20.92
CA ARG A 99 13.06 6.38 20.29
C ARG A 99 12.99 6.42 18.76
N GLY A 100 11.92 5.96 18.15
CA GLY A 100 11.70 6.11 16.71
C GLY A 100 12.59 5.26 15.79
N VAL A 101 13.34 4.29 16.35
CA VAL A 101 14.20 3.41 15.53
C VAL A 101 13.34 2.44 14.73
N THR A 102 13.71 2.19 13.47
CA THR A 102 13.07 1.17 12.61
C THR A 102 13.12 -0.20 13.29
N VAL A 103 11.98 -0.84 13.44
CA VAL A 103 11.86 -2.13 14.14
C VAL A 103 12.26 -3.29 13.24
N GLU A 104 11.87 -3.25 11.97
CA GLU A 104 12.18 -4.29 10.97
C GLU A 104 12.75 -3.65 9.70
N SER A 105 13.97 -4.04 9.34
CA SER A 105 14.69 -3.53 8.16
C SER A 105 14.56 -4.42 6.92
N ASN A 106 14.17 -5.68 7.11
CA ASN A 106 13.95 -6.57 5.97
C ASN A 106 12.64 -6.22 5.29
N LYS A 107 12.64 -6.24 3.94
CA LYS A 107 11.44 -5.93 3.17
C LYS A 107 10.32 -6.96 3.32
N ARG A 108 10.67 -8.23 3.54
CA ARG A 108 9.71 -9.35 3.66
C ARG A 108 10.32 -10.46 4.52
N GLY A 109 9.47 -11.30 5.10
CA GLY A 109 9.88 -12.47 5.85
C GLY A 109 8.75 -13.08 6.67
N GLU A 110 9.15 -13.95 7.59
CA GLU A 110 8.28 -14.61 8.57
C GLU A 110 8.80 -14.35 9.98
N LYS A 111 7.97 -13.82 10.85
CA LYS A 111 8.28 -13.56 12.27
C LYS A 111 7.02 -13.52 13.11
N THR A 112 7.05 -14.19 14.25
CA THR A 112 5.98 -14.14 15.26
C THR A 112 6.09 -12.93 16.19
N ARG A 113 7.26 -12.28 16.24
CA ARG A 113 7.55 -11.10 17.06
C ARG A 113 8.56 -10.19 16.39
N PHE A 114 8.48 -8.91 16.69
CA PHE A 114 9.42 -7.90 16.22
C PHE A 114 10.11 -7.27 17.43
N SER A 115 11.43 -7.27 17.42
CA SER A 115 12.25 -6.71 18.50
C SER A 115 13.05 -5.53 17.97
N CYS A 116 12.98 -4.41 18.68
CA CYS A 116 13.78 -3.24 18.35
C CYS A 116 15.28 -3.56 18.47
N PRO A 117 16.08 -3.33 17.44
CA PRO A 117 17.50 -3.66 17.45
C PRO A 117 18.32 -2.79 18.44
N PHE A 118 17.75 -1.67 18.89
CA PHE A 118 18.46 -0.73 19.75
C PHE A 118 18.46 -1.14 21.22
N HIS A 119 17.29 -1.48 21.80
CA HIS A 119 17.20 -1.85 23.23
C HIS A 119 16.41 -3.15 23.48
N GLY A 120 16.15 -3.94 22.46
CA GLY A 120 15.45 -5.22 22.60
C GLY A 120 13.96 -5.12 22.96
N TRP A 121 13.33 -3.93 22.86
CA TRP A 121 11.90 -3.82 23.08
C TRP A 121 11.17 -4.67 22.04
N THR A 122 10.34 -5.59 22.52
CA THR A 122 9.66 -6.58 21.67
C THR A 122 8.17 -6.30 21.63
N CYS A 123 7.62 -6.26 20.43
CA CYS A 123 6.19 -6.21 20.17
C CYS A 123 5.70 -7.59 19.77
N LEU A 124 4.69 -8.10 20.46
CA LEU A 124 3.95 -9.31 20.06
C LEU A 124 2.77 -8.87 19.20
N LEU A 125 2.64 -9.42 17.99
CA LEU A 125 1.63 -9.04 17.01
C LEU A 125 0.17 -9.26 17.48
N TYR A 126 -0.03 -10.04 18.54
CA TYR A 126 -1.36 -10.39 19.05
C TYR A 126 -1.70 -9.73 20.40
N THR A 127 -0.77 -9.07 21.08
CA THR A 127 -1.01 -8.69 22.48
C THR A 127 -1.15 -7.22 22.78
N SER A 128 -0.68 -6.30 21.96
CA SER A 128 -0.92 -4.88 22.23
C SER A 128 -0.40 -3.91 21.17
N PRO A 129 -1.13 -2.81 20.94
CA PRO A 129 -0.61 -1.65 20.24
C PRO A 129 0.31 -0.77 21.13
N SER A 130 0.53 -1.11 22.41
CA SER A 130 1.31 -0.25 23.32
C SER A 130 2.53 -0.98 23.89
N PRO A 131 3.75 -0.41 23.73
CA PRO A 131 4.97 -0.90 24.34
C PRO A 131 5.03 -0.72 25.88
N ARG A 132 4.02 -0.07 26.47
CA ARG A 132 3.97 0.10 27.93
C ARG A 132 3.59 -1.17 28.67
N ASP A 133 3.03 -2.17 27.97
CA ASP A 133 2.51 -3.39 28.59
C ASP A 133 3.50 -4.55 28.61
N VAL A 134 4.72 -4.35 28.11
CA VAL A 134 5.79 -5.34 28.18
C VAL A 134 6.88 -4.90 29.15
N ARG A 135 6.49 -4.67 30.39
CA ARG A 135 7.41 -4.70 31.53
C ARG A 135 7.14 -5.98 32.29
N SER A 136 7.91 -6.98 32.03
CA SER A 136 8.19 -8.06 32.99
C SER A 136 9.56 -7.87 33.59
#